data_a82cd1e151b9f96e4cc5409705d65439
#
_entry.id   a82cd1e151b9f96e4cc5409705d65439
#
_cell.length_a   1.000
_cell.length_b   1.000
_cell.length_c   1.000
_cell.angle_alpha   90.00
_cell.angle_beta   90.00
_cell.angle_gamma   90.00
#
_symmetry.space_group_name_H-M   'P 1'
#
loop_
_entity.id
_entity.type
_entity.pdbx_description
1 polymer ?
#
loop_
_entity_poly.entity_id
_entity_poly.type
_entity_poly.pdbx_seq_one_letter_code
_entity_poly.pdbx_strand_id
1 'polypeptide(L)'
;DVSDNSTHNDAYIIYDIYPLRKRCDEPLCKTYIVRTDLTIYTYGMSQRACTFAPGEYYHIYNRGNSKQTIFKSKMDYARFIALLYGTNTSDHFNFYNDEKLRDVFAYMQIDPPVAIGAYCLMPNHFHILVTPLRENGVPEFMKKLSTAYVMYFNLKYKRTGGLFEGRYKAEHLSNDKYLKYVFSYIHLNPVKLFQKDWHEVGIHDQKSTLKFLSTYSFSSYIDFTEHTRKESKILSLKNFPLYFPTKERFFKEIQTWLNYGKDIART
;
A
#
# COMPACT_ATOMS: atom_id res chain seq x y z
N ASP A 1 17.50 51.31 10.59
CA ASP A 1 16.70 51.03 9.42
C ASP A 1 16.94 49.58 8.99
N VAL A 2 16.02 48.75 9.42
CA VAL A 2 16.04 47.31 9.23
C VAL A 2 15.05 47.00 8.12
N SER A 3 15.54 46.55 6.99
CA SER A 3 14.71 45.95 5.98
C SER A 3 14.97 44.44 5.97
N ASP A 4 14.11 43.74 6.67
CA ASP A 4 14.04 42.31 6.70
C ASP A 4 13.22 41.85 5.48
N ASN A 5 13.87 41.22 4.52
CA ASN A 5 13.23 40.56 3.38
C ASN A 5 13.38 39.04 3.55
N SER A 6 12.44 38.47 4.26
CA SER A 6 12.28 37.05 4.44
C SER A 6 11.70 36.39 3.17
N THR A 7 12.56 35.94 2.26
CA THR A 7 12.25 34.95 1.24
C THR A 7 12.77 33.60 1.70
N HIS A 8 12.14 33.06 2.74
CA HIS A 8 12.31 31.68 3.15
C HIS A 8 10.92 31.10 3.23
N ASN A 9 10.57 30.13 2.37
CA ASN A 9 9.57 29.17 2.83
C ASN A 9 9.13 28.06 1.87
N ASP A 10 9.71 27.89 0.70
CA ASP A 10 9.23 26.79 -0.16
C ASP A 10 10.06 25.48 -0.04
N ALA A 11 11.30 25.55 0.42
CA ALA A 11 12.15 24.37 0.56
C ALA A 11 11.84 23.51 1.81
N TYR A 12 11.31 24.13 2.88
CA TYR A 12 11.00 23.41 4.13
C TYR A 12 9.73 22.54 4.08
N ILE A 13 8.82 22.83 3.16
CA ILE A 13 7.56 22.07 3.02
C ILE A 13 7.82 20.63 2.52
N ILE A 14 8.96 20.39 1.88
CA ILE A 14 9.30 19.08 1.31
C ILE A 14 9.74 18.09 2.38
N TYR A 15 10.45 18.53 3.40
CA TYR A 15 10.86 17.69 4.51
C TYR A 15 9.71 17.35 5.46
N ASP A 16 8.68 18.20 5.54
CA ASP A 16 7.46 17.92 6.30
C ASP A 16 6.50 16.94 5.60
N ILE A 17 6.65 16.72 4.30
CA ILE A 17 5.87 15.72 3.55
C ILE A 17 6.44 14.30 3.70
N TYR A 18 7.71 14.19 4.07
CA TYR A 18 8.32 12.96 4.56
C TYR A 18 8.47 13.05 6.08
N PRO A 19 7.42 12.86 6.87
CA PRO A 19 7.64 12.65 8.29
C PRO A 19 8.59 11.46 8.37
N LEU A 20 9.68 11.64 9.05
CA LEU A 20 10.56 10.56 9.50
C LEU A 20 9.65 9.39 9.86
N ARG A 21 9.75 8.30 9.10
CA ARG A 21 8.88 7.12 9.19
C ARG A 21 8.69 6.72 10.65
N LYS A 22 7.64 7.21 11.29
CA LYS A 22 7.12 6.57 12.50
C LYS A 22 6.43 5.30 12.01
N ARG A 23 7.24 4.27 11.83
CA ARG A 23 6.71 2.93 11.57
C ARG A 23 5.87 2.55 12.78
N CYS A 24 4.70 1.99 12.55
CA CYS A 24 3.97 1.26 13.60
C CYS A 24 4.78 0.06 14.13
N ASP A 25 6.01 -0.12 13.68
CA ASP A 25 6.94 -1.18 14.09
C ASP A 25 7.96 -0.71 15.14
N GLU A 26 8.07 0.60 15.39
CA GLU A 26 8.85 1.05 16.55
C GLU A 26 7.97 0.84 17.78
N PRO A 27 8.35 -0.06 18.71
CA PRO A 27 7.73 -0.08 20.00
C PRO A 27 7.90 1.34 20.57
N LEU A 28 6.84 1.87 21.19
CA LEU A 28 7.00 2.88 22.21
C LEU A 28 7.90 2.23 23.25
N CYS A 29 9.20 2.27 22.99
CA CYS A 29 10.20 1.85 23.93
C CYS A 29 10.17 2.91 25.02
N LYS A 30 9.27 2.72 25.97
CA LYS A 30 9.50 3.24 27.31
C LYS A 30 10.70 2.45 27.80
N THR A 31 11.88 2.92 27.41
CA THR A 31 13.14 2.45 27.96
C THR A 31 13.12 2.93 29.40
N TYR A 32 12.61 2.13 30.29
CA TYR A 32 12.93 2.29 31.71
C TYR A 32 14.38 1.86 31.83
N ILE A 33 15.29 2.85 31.87
CA ILE A 33 16.67 2.61 32.27
C ILE A 33 16.63 2.38 33.77
N VAL A 34 16.47 1.12 34.16
CA VAL A 34 16.83 0.71 35.51
C VAL A 34 18.33 0.45 35.47
N ARG A 35 19.09 1.40 35.98
CA ARG A 35 20.51 1.27 36.21
C ARG A 35 20.70 0.35 37.42
N THR A 36 20.92 -0.94 37.17
CA THR A 36 21.64 -1.81 38.08
C THR A 36 22.85 -2.31 37.31
N ASP A 37 23.98 -2.24 37.94
CA ASP A 37 25.28 -2.51 37.37
C ASP A 37 25.31 -3.81 36.54
N LEU A 38 25.67 -3.68 35.27
CA LEU A 38 26.20 -4.70 34.36
C LEU A 38 25.27 -5.54 33.46
N THR A 39 23.94 -5.33 33.37
CA THR A 39 23.22 -6.04 32.30
C THR A 39 22.02 -5.25 31.78
N ILE A 40 22.01 -4.91 30.49
CA ILE A 40 20.86 -4.30 29.81
C ILE A 40 19.97 -5.45 29.29
N TYR A 41 18.87 -5.71 29.98
CA TYR A 41 17.81 -6.59 29.45
C TYR A 41 16.80 -5.76 28.67
N THR A 42 16.83 -5.86 27.35
CA THR A 42 15.75 -5.34 26.49
C THR A 42 14.66 -6.42 26.37
N TYR A 43 13.63 -6.35 27.17
CA TYR A 43 12.42 -7.14 26.94
C TYR A 43 11.61 -6.50 25.83
N GLY A 44 11.86 -6.92 24.58
CA GLY A 44 11.05 -6.61 23.44
C GLY A 44 9.81 -7.51 23.41
N MET A 45 8.72 -7.12 24.07
CA MET A 45 7.42 -7.71 23.75
C MET A 45 7.02 -7.25 22.36
N SER A 46 7.00 -8.16 21.40
CA SER A 46 6.54 -7.96 20.02
C SER A 46 5.01 -7.73 20.01
N GLN A 47 4.54 -6.64 20.60
CA GLN A 47 3.17 -6.17 20.39
C GLN A 47 3.17 -5.27 19.16
N ARG A 48 2.15 -5.40 18.30
CA ARG A 48 1.93 -4.45 17.22
C ARG A 48 1.78 -3.07 17.84
N ALA A 49 2.65 -2.14 17.44
CA ALA A 49 2.57 -0.76 17.88
C ALA A 49 1.36 0.00 17.28
N CYS A 50 0.61 -0.61 16.36
CA CYS A 50 -0.51 -0.02 15.67
C CYS A 50 -1.82 -0.73 16.06
N THR A 51 -2.69 0.01 16.77
CA THR A 51 -4.09 -0.37 16.99
C THR A 51 -4.90 0.07 15.79
N PHE A 52 -5.71 -0.85 15.22
CA PHE A 52 -6.58 -0.54 14.10
C PHE A 52 -7.95 -0.11 14.63
N ALA A 53 -8.37 1.11 14.30
CA ALA A 53 -9.66 1.65 14.69
C ALA A 53 -10.55 1.85 13.45
N PRO A 54 -11.86 1.50 13.51
CA PRO A 54 -12.81 1.81 12.44
C PRO A 54 -12.82 3.31 12.12
N GLY A 55 -12.89 3.65 10.83
CA GLY A 55 -12.86 5.03 10.35
C GLY A 55 -11.46 5.65 10.22
N GLU A 56 -10.43 5.00 10.71
CA GLU A 56 -9.04 5.41 10.52
C GLU A 56 -8.43 4.74 9.28
N TYR A 57 -7.39 5.34 8.70
CA TYR A 57 -6.79 4.89 7.44
C TYR A 57 -5.40 4.33 7.66
N TYR A 58 -5.09 3.27 6.93
CA TYR A 58 -3.82 2.55 7.09
C TYR A 58 -3.23 2.18 5.74
N HIS A 59 -1.94 2.41 5.59
CA HIS A 59 -1.13 1.88 4.51
C HIS A 59 -0.54 0.54 4.94
N ILE A 60 -0.98 -0.52 4.30
CA ILE A 60 -0.54 -1.89 4.56
C ILE A 60 0.41 -2.32 3.46
N TYR A 61 1.55 -2.90 3.83
CA TYR A 61 2.51 -3.43 2.86
C TYR A 61 3.30 -4.60 3.42
N ASN A 62 3.81 -5.43 2.52
CA ASN A 62 4.77 -6.48 2.85
C ASN A 62 5.62 -6.81 1.62
N ARG A 63 6.78 -7.43 1.83
CA ARG A 63 7.66 -7.87 0.76
C ARG A 63 8.12 -9.30 0.94
N GLY A 64 8.65 -9.89 -0.13
CA GLY A 64 9.25 -11.21 -0.09
C GLY A 64 10.47 -11.26 0.80
N ASN A 65 10.62 -12.38 1.52
CA ASN A 65 11.80 -12.64 2.34
C ASN A 65 13.08 -12.48 1.49
N SER A 66 14.10 -11.83 2.05
CA SER A 66 15.34 -11.49 1.32
C SER A 66 15.08 -10.73 0.01
N LYS A 67 14.00 -9.94 -0.05
CA LYS A 67 13.57 -9.19 -1.24
C LYS A 67 13.24 -10.06 -2.46
N GLN A 68 13.00 -11.38 -2.26
CA GLN A 68 12.66 -12.27 -3.35
C GLN A 68 11.38 -11.85 -4.07
N THR A 69 11.29 -12.20 -5.35
CA THR A 69 10.09 -12.03 -6.17
C THR A 69 8.96 -12.90 -5.62
N ILE A 70 7.82 -12.27 -5.33
CA ILE A 70 6.60 -12.93 -4.86
C ILE A 70 5.53 -13.05 -5.94
N PHE A 71 5.67 -12.36 -7.06
CA PHE A 71 4.83 -12.47 -8.24
C PHE A 71 5.70 -12.82 -9.46
N LYS A 72 5.90 -14.12 -9.72
CA LYS A 72 6.80 -14.62 -10.78
C LYS A 72 6.12 -14.70 -12.15
N SER A 73 4.80 -14.71 -12.19
CA SER A 73 4.01 -14.82 -13.41
C SER A 73 2.74 -13.95 -13.32
N LYS A 74 2.13 -13.64 -14.47
CA LYS A 74 0.83 -12.92 -14.51
C LYS A 74 -0.25 -13.64 -13.71
N MET A 75 -0.21 -14.97 -13.63
CA MET A 75 -1.13 -15.78 -12.82
C MET A 75 -0.98 -15.48 -11.31
N ASP A 76 0.23 -15.21 -10.81
CA ASP A 76 0.43 -14.90 -9.41
C ASP A 76 -0.19 -13.56 -9.03
N TYR A 77 -0.04 -12.56 -9.90
CA TYR A 77 -0.71 -11.27 -9.73
C TYR A 77 -2.23 -11.44 -9.77
N ALA A 78 -2.75 -12.14 -10.78
CA ALA A 78 -4.19 -12.39 -10.91
C ALA A 78 -4.74 -13.11 -9.67
N ARG A 79 -3.99 -14.10 -9.16
CA ARG A 79 -4.36 -14.83 -7.92
C ARG A 79 -4.43 -13.90 -6.73
N PHE A 80 -3.44 -13.04 -6.52
CA PHE A 80 -3.43 -12.10 -5.40
C PHE A 80 -4.57 -11.07 -5.50
N ILE A 81 -4.82 -10.54 -6.70
CA ILE A 81 -5.94 -9.62 -6.98
C ILE A 81 -7.28 -10.30 -6.67
N ALA A 82 -7.48 -11.54 -7.12
CA ALA A 82 -8.67 -12.31 -6.79
C ALA A 82 -8.82 -12.54 -5.28
N LEU A 83 -7.70 -12.76 -4.57
CA LEU A 83 -7.69 -12.92 -3.13
C LEU A 83 -7.98 -11.61 -2.39
N LEU A 84 -7.57 -10.42 -2.91
CA LEU A 84 -7.94 -9.13 -2.31
C LEU A 84 -9.46 -8.99 -2.18
N TYR A 85 -10.20 -9.48 -3.17
CA TYR A 85 -11.66 -9.47 -3.14
C TYR A 85 -12.21 -10.65 -2.31
N GLY A 86 -11.81 -11.88 -2.64
CA GLY A 86 -12.41 -13.09 -2.10
C GLY A 86 -12.12 -13.35 -0.62
N THR A 87 -11.02 -12.80 -0.06
CA THR A 87 -10.74 -12.92 1.39
C THR A 87 -11.34 -11.80 2.21
N ASN A 88 -11.87 -10.75 1.57
CA ASN A 88 -12.48 -9.60 2.24
C ASN A 88 -13.96 -9.86 2.53
N THR A 89 -14.24 -10.92 3.23
CA THR A 89 -15.59 -11.35 3.62
C THR A 89 -15.55 -12.13 4.93
N SER A 90 -16.65 -12.14 5.69
CA SER A 90 -16.80 -13.01 6.86
C SER A 90 -17.01 -14.48 6.48
N ASP A 91 -17.52 -14.74 5.28
CA ASP A 91 -17.76 -16.10 4.81
C ASP A 91 -16.49 -16.93 4.64
N HIS A 92 -16.68 -18.25 4.77
CA HIS A 92 -15.66 -19.24 4.43
C HIS A 92 -15.60 -19.46 2.91
N PHE A 93 -14.69 -18.78 2.25
CA PHE A 93 -14.43 -18.99 0.83
C PHE A 93 -13.36 -20.07 0.64
N ASN A 94 -13.70 -21.14 -0.08
CA ASN A 94 -12.73 -22.19 -0.38
C ASN A 94 -11.87 -21.83 -1.59
N PHE A 95 -10.63 -21.42 -1.33
CA PHE A 95 -9.67 -20.98 -2.35
C PHE A 95 -8.93 -22.10 -3.07
N TYR A 96 -9.20 -23.36 -2.76
CA TYR A 96 -8.56 -24.52 -3.42
C TYR A 96 -9.07 -24.76 -4.84
N ASN A 97 -10.29 -24.31 -5.14
CA ASN A 97 -10.88 -24.51 -6.45
C ASN A 97 -10.58 -23.31 -7.36
N ASP A 98 -9.71 -23.51 -8.38
CA ASP A 98 -9.35 -22.47 -9.35
C ASP A 98 -10.54 -21.96 -10.18
N GLU A 99 -11.58 -22.78 -10.38
CA GLU A 99 -12.79 -22.36 -11.10
C GLU A 99 -13.56 -21.31 -10.31
N LYS A 100 -13.69 -21.47 -8.99
CA LYS A 100 -14.33 -20.46 -8.12
C LYS A 100 -13.58 -19.14 -8.08
N LEU A 101 -12.27 -19.16 -8.26
CA LEU A 101 -11.46 -17.93 -8.31
C LEU A 101 -11.57 -17.17 -9.62
N ARG A 102 -11.87 -17.85 -10.73
CA ARG A 102 -12.11 -17.17 -12.02
C ARG A 102 -13.31 -16.24 -11.95
N ASP A 103 -14.32 -16.62 -11.18
CA ASP A 103 -15.57 -15.88 -11.03
C ASP A 103 -15.73 -15.24 -9.63
N VAL A 104 -14.63 -15.07 -8.87
CA VAL A 104 -14.68 -14.52 -7.51
C VAL A 104 -15.45 -13.19 -7.45
N PHE A 105 -15.34 -12.37 -8.46
CA PHE A 105 -16.02 -11.08 -8.56
C PHE A 105 -17.55 -11.18 -8.84
N ALA A 106 -18.07 -12.38 -9.11
CA ALA A 106 -19.51 -12.62 -9.21
C ALA A 106 -20.16 -12.83 -7.83
N TYR A 107 -19.37 -13.19 -6.80
CA TYR A 107 -19.89 -13.39 -5.46
C TYR A 107 -20.03 -12.05 -4.73
N MET A 108 -21.06 -11.94 -3.90
CA MET A 108 -21.23 -10.78 -3.00
C MET A 108 -20.40 -10.99 -1.74
N GLN A 109 -19.64 -9.98 -1.37
CA GLN A 109 -18.94 -9.98 -0.08
C GLN A 109 -19.97 -9.80 1.05
N ILE A 110 -19.90 -10.65 2.06
CA ILE A 110 -20.74 -10.57 3.27
C ILE A 110 -19.89 -10.01 4.38
N ASP A 111 -20.34 -8.90 4.99
CA ASP A 111 -19.69 -8.24 6.12
C ASP A 111 -18.16 -8.13 5.95
N PRO A 112 -17.68 -7.37 4.94
CA PRO A 112 -16.26 -7.25 4.69
C PRO A 112 -15.54 -6.62 5.88
N PRO A 113 -14.42 -7.19 6.35
CA PRO A 113 -13.67 -6.67 7.49
C PRO A 113 -12.98 -5.33 7.23
N VAL A 114 -12.69 -5.02 5.97
CA VAL A 114 -12.04 -3.75 5.58
C VAL A 114 -12.64 -3.17 4.31
N ALA A 115 -12.57 -1.86 4.17
CA ALA A 115 -12.70 -1.19 2.87
C ALA A 115 -11.31 -0.96 2.28
N ILE A 116 -11.16 -1.22 0.97
CA ILE A 116 -9.92 -1.01 0.22
C ILE A 116 -10.09 0.24 -0.64
N GLY A 117 -9.17 1.22 -0.52
CA GLY A 117 -9.16 2.46 -1.28
C GLY A 117 -8.22 2.44 -2.48
N ALA A 118 -7.08 1.77 -2.35
CA ALA A 118 -6.09 1.64 -3.41
C ALA A 118 -5.24 0.39 -3.20
N TYR A 119 -4.66 -0.14 -4.28
CA TYR A 119 -3.64 -1.19 -4.21
C TYR A 119 -2.65 -1.11 -5.35
N CYS A 120 -1.45 -1.62 -5.11
CA CYS A 120 -0.42 -1.82 -6.12
C CYS A 120 0.42 -3.06 -5.79
N LEU A 121 0.57 -3.96 -6.76
CA LEU A 121 1.40 -5.15 -6.65
C LEU A 121 2.68 -4.95 -7.45
N MET A 122 3.82 -5.00 -6.77
CA MET A 122 5.16 -4.91 -7.35
C MET A 122 5.79 -6.30 -7.36
N PRO A 123 6.78 -6.61 -8.21
CA PRO A 123 7.31 -7.97 -8.34
C PRO A 123 7.66 -8.66 -7.02
N ASN A 124 8.15 -7.93 -6.03
CA ASN A 124 8.62 -8.47 -4.75
C ASN A 124 7.91 -7.90 -3.52
N HIS A 125 6.88 -7.06 -3.68
CA HIS A 125 6.12 -6.47 -2.58
C HIS A 125 4.74 -6.00 -3.05
N PHE A 126 3.89 -5.63 -2.10
CA PHE A 126 2.59 -5.03 -2.38
C PHE A 126 2.30 -3.85 -1.44
N HIS A 127 1.42 -2.98 -1.88
CA HIS A 127 0.86 -1.86 -1.10
C HIS A 127 -0.66 -1.90 -1.19
N ILE A 128 -1.34 -1.68 -0.06
CA ILE A 128 -2.81 -1.61 0.03
C ILE A 128 -3.16 -0.45 0.96
N LEU A 129 -4.08 0.40 0.54
CA LEU A 129 -4.72 1.40 1.39
C LEU A 129 -6.03 0.85 1.91
N VAL A 130 -6.20 0.80 3.23
CA VAL A 130 -7.39 0.24 3.86
C VAL A 130 -7.94 1.13 4.97
N THR A 131 -9.24 1.00 5.23
CA THR A 131 -9.87 1.39 6.51
C THR A 131 -10.62 0.19 7.08
N PRO A 132 -10.42 -0.15 8.36
CA PRO A 132 -11.19 -1.23 8.98
C PRO A 132 -12.66 -0.84 9.10
N LEU A 133 -13.57 -1.76 8.76
CA LEU A 133 -15.01 -1.57 8.90
C LEU A 133 -15.53 -2.07 10.26
N ARG A 134 -14.70 -2.83 10.97
CA ARG A 134 -14.96 -3.34 12.33
C ARG A 134 -13.65 -3.57 13.08
N GLU A 135 -13.76 -3.77 14.39
CA GLU A 135 -12.62 -4.15 15.21
C GLU A 135 -11.95 -5.42 14.69
N ASN A 136 -10.62 -5.47 14.77
CA ASN A 136 -9.82 -6.57 14.24
C ASN A 136 -9.96 -6.85 12.72
N GLY A 137 -10.64 -5.98 11.96
CA GLY A 137 -10.87 -6.18 10.53
C GLY A 137 -9.59 -6.32 9.74
N VAL A 138 -8.59 -5.45 9.96
CA VAL A 138 -7.30 -5.52 9.26
C VAL A 138 -6.52 -6.80 9.59
N PRO A 139 -6.33 -7.20 10.86
CA PRO A 139 -5.70 -8.47 11.20
C PRO A 139 -6.38 -9.69 10.59
N GLU A 140 -7.71 -9.73 10.61
CA GLU A 140 -8.48 -10.83 10.01
C GLU A 140 -8.27 -10.92 8.51
N PHE A 141 -8.48 -9.80 7.80
CA PHE A 141 -8.27 -9.70 6.36
C PHE A 141 -6.86 -10.13 5.95
N MET A 142 -5.84 -9.55 6.59
CA MET A 142 -4.45 -9.82 6.26
C MET A 142 -4.02 -11.26 6.58
N LYS A 143 -4.59 -11.87 7.61
CA LYS A 143 -4.38 -13.30 7.93
C LYS A 143 -4.94 -14.17 6.81
N LYS A 144 -6.20 -13.96 6.38
CA LYS A 144 -6.83 -14.71 5.29
C LYS A 144 -6.05 -14.54 3.98
N LEU A 145 -5.77 -13.29 3.57
CA LEU A 145 -5.06 -12.95 2.34
C LEU A 145 -3.66 -13.58 2.31
N SER A 146 -2.87 -13.35 3.34
CA SER A 146 -1.48 -13.82 3.37
C SER A 146 -1.40 -15.34 3.40
N THR A 147 -2.24 -16.00 4.20
CA THR A 147 -2.27 -17.47 4.28
C THR A 147 -2.66 -18.08 2.95
N ALA A 148 -3.75 -17.61 2.32
CA ALA A 148 -4.23 -18.14 1.06
C ALA A 148 -3.19 -17.96 -0.07
N TYR A 149 -2.51 -16.79 -0.11
CA TYR A 149 -1.50 -16.55 -1.12
C TYR A 149 -0.23 -17.37 -0.91
N VAL A 150 0.26 -17.48 0.33
CA VAL A 150 1.46 -18.28 0.64
C VAL A 150 1.23 -19.76 0.32
N MET A 151 0.06 -20.30 0.66
CA MET A 151 -0.31 -21.69 0.34
C MET A 151 -0.31 -21.91 -1.18
N TYR A 152 -0.98 -21.04 -1.95
CA TYR A 152 -0.96 -21.11 -3.41
C TYR A 152 0.47 -21.05 -3.97
N PHE A 153 1.27 -20.09 -3.54
CA PHE A 153 2.63 -19.88 -4.04
C PHE A 153 3.54 -21.08 -3.73
N ASN A 154 3.48 -21.58 -2.49
CA ASN A 154 4.28 -22.73 -2.08
C ASN A 154 3.88 -24.01 -2.84
N LEU A 155 2.59 -24.24 -3.03
CA LEU A 155 2.10 -25.38 -3.83
C LEU A 155 2.57 -25.26 -5.28
N LYS A 156 2.35 -24.13 -5.93
CA LYS A 156 2.70 -23.89 -7.33
C LYS A 156 4.19 -24.04 -7.61
N TYR A 157 5.03 -23.53 -6.71
CA TYR A 157 6.49 -23.49 -6.88
C TYR A 157 7.23 -24.59 -6.09
N LYS A 158 6.50 -25.57 -5.55
CA LYS A 158 7.03 -26.73 -4.81
C LYS A 158 8.01 -26.33 -3.72
N ARG A 159 7.61 -25.35 -2.91
CA ARG A 159 8.45 -24.82 -1.81
C ARG A 159 7.71 -24.87 -0.48
N THR A 160 8.46 -24.72 0.61
CA THR A 160 7.95 -24.69 1.99
C THR A 160 8.42 -23.41 2.70
N GLY A 161 7.85 -23.14 3.87
CA GLY A 161 8.26 -22.02 4.72
C GLY A 161 7.65 -20.66 4.31
N GLY A 162 8.14 -19.61 4.96
CA GLY A 162 7.64 -18.26 4.79
C GLY A 162 7.97 -17.67 3.42
N LEU A 163 6.99 -16.97 2.83
CA LEU A 163 7.18 -16.21 1.59
C LEU A 163 7.54 -14.76 1.88
N PHE A 164 6.92 -14.17 2.89
CA PHE A 164 7.08 -12.78 3.24
C PHE A 164 8.14 -12.56 4.32
N GLU A 165 8.68 -11.34 4.39
CA GLU A 165 9.63 -10.88 5.39
C GLU A 165 8.91 -10.60 6.72
N GLY A 166 8.45 -11.67 7.38
CA GLY A 166 7.68 -11.58 8.60
C GLY A 166 6.23 -11.12 8.41
N ARG A 167 5.68 -10.48 9.45
CA ARG A 167 4.32 -9.94 9.43
C ARG A 167 4.24 -8.73 8.50
N TYR A 168 3.03 -8.46 7.95
CA TYR A 168 2.78 -7.24 7.19
C TYR A 168 3.05 -6.00 8.07
N LYS A 169 3.48 -4.93 7.43
CA LYS A 169 3.68 -3.62 8.04
C LYS A 169 2.44 -2.78 7.83
N ALA A 170 2.13 -1.96 8.83
CA ALA A 170 1.02 -1.04 8.80
C ALA A 170 1.48 0.33 9.24
N GLU A 171 1.07 1.37 8.53
CA GLU A 171 1.33 2.75 8.82
C GLU A 171 0.01 3.50 8.96
N HIS A 172 -0.23 4.12 10.10
CA HIS A 172 -1.43 4.92 10.35
C HIS A 172 -1.31 6.27 9.64
N LEU A 173 -2.33 6.62 8.87
CA LEU A 173 -2.38 7.86 8.09
C LEU A 173 -3.16 8.92 8.87
N SER A 174 -2.48 9.57 9.80
CA SER A 174 -3.07 10.40 10.86
C SER A 174 -3.63 11.74 10.41
N ASN A 175 -3.41 12.14 9.15
CA ASN A 175 -3.93 13.39 8.62
C ASN A 175 -4.33 13.27 7.15
N ASP A 176 -5.23 14.13 6.73
CA ASP A 176 -5.83 14.15 5.40
C ASP A 176 -4.80 14.35 4.28
N LYS A 177 -3.83 15.27 4.47
CA LYS A 177 -2.78 15.55 3.50
C LYS A 177 -1.90 14.33 3.26
N TYR A 178 -1.55 13.61 4.33
CA TYR A 178 -0.75 12.41 4.24
C TYR A 178 -1.53 11.22 3.63
N LEU A 179 -2.81 11.09 3.97
CA LEU A 179 -3.69 10.09 3.34
C LEU A 179 -3.77 10.30 1.83
N LYS A 180 -4.00 11.54 1.37
CA LYS A 180 -4.04 11.89 -0.06
C LYS A 180 -2.71 11.62 -0.76
N TYR A 181 -1.59 11.94 -0.11
CA TYR A 181 -0.25 11.62 -0.61
C TYR A 181 -0.05 10.10 -0.79
N VAL A 182 -0.36 9.29 0.24
CA VAL A 182 -0.20 7.83 0.18
C VAL A 182 -1.09 7.21 -0.89
N PHE A 183 -2.27 7.77 -1.10
CA PHE A 183 -3.15 7.36 -2.20
C PHE A 183 -2.44 7.51 -3.56
N SER A 184 -1.84 8.67 -3.83
CA SER A 184 -1.07 8.91 -5.05
C SER A 184 0.21 8.08 -5.10
N TYR A 185 0.92 7.95 -3.99
CA TYR A 185 2.13 7.14 -3.85
C TYR A 185 1.91 5.68 -4.25
N ILE A 186 0.80 5.06 -3.80
CA ILE A 186 0.48 3.67 -4.15
C ILE A 186 0.33 3.53 -5.68
N HIS A 187 -0.32 4.46 -6.34
CA HIS A 187 -0.53 4.42 -7.77
C HIS A 187 0.72 4.74 -8.60
N LEU A 188 1.67 5.47 -8.02
CA LEU A 188 2.94 5.82 -8.66
C LEU A 188 4.06 4.78 -8.45
N ASN A 189 3.86 3.79 -7.56
CA ASN A 189 4.87 2.74 -7.34
C ASN A 189 5.35 2.04 -8.62
N PRO A 190 4.48 1.71 -9.61
CA PRO A 190 4.92 1.05 -10.83
C PRO A 190 5.90 1.87 -11.66
N VAL A 191 5.96 3.20 -11.49
CA VAL A 191 6.91 4.05 -12.23
C VAL A 191 8.35 3.58 -12.04
N LYS A 192 8.70 3.03 -10.87
CA LYS A 192 10.03 2.44 -10.59
C LYS A 192 10.39 1.25 -11.49
N LEU A 193 9.39 0.58 -12.09
CA LEU A 193 9.63 -0.49 -13.05
C LEU A 193 9.91 0.05 -14.45
N PHE A 194 9.43 1.25 -14.75
CA PHE A 194 9.63 1.95 -16.02
C PHE A 194 10.91 2.79 -15.98
N GLN A 195 11.07 3.60 -14.93
CA GLN A 195 12.24 4.43 -14.68
C GLN A 195 12.63 4.33 -13.20
N LYS A 196 13.73 3.63 -12.89
CA LYS A 196 14.11 3.26 -11.53
C LYS A 196 14.49 4.47 -10.65
N ASP A 197 15.13 5.44 -11.23
CA ASP A 197 15.71 6.63 -10.61
C ASP A 197 14.81 7.88 -10.68
N TRP A 198 13.55 7.72 -11.05
CA TRP A 198 12.66 8.84 -11.31
C TRP A 198 12.46 9.80 -10.12
N HIS A 199 12.63 9.33 -8.89
CA HIS A 199 12.57 10.17 -7.70
C HIS A 199 13.78 11.12 -7.57
N GLU A 200 14.92 10.71 -8.13
CA GLU A 200 16.20 11.43 -8.02
C GLU A 200 16.39 12.40 -9.18
N VAL A 201 16.08 11.96 -10.39
CA VAL A 201 16.34 12.72 -11.63
C VAL A 201 15.07 13.30 -12.28
N GLY A 202 13.89 13.03 -11.69
CA GLY A 202 12.60 13.37 -12.31
C GLY A 202 12.23 12.42 -13.46
N ILE A 203 11.05 12.61 -14.01
CA ILE A 203 10.55 11.79 -15.12
C ILE A 203 11.12 12.29 -16.46
N HIS A 204 11.75 11.40 -17.24
CA HIS A 204 12.29 11.71 -18.56
C HIS A 204 11.19 11.92 -19.61
N ASP A 205 10.23 10.98 -19.68
CA ASP A 205 9.09 11.02 -20.60
C ASP A 205 7.78 10.79 -19.85
N GLN A 206 7.09 11.88 -19.58
CA GLN A 206 5.82 11.85 -18.85
C GLN A 206 4.72 11.13 -19.63
N LYS A 207 4.68 11.30 -20.97
CA LYS A 207 3.65 10.66 -21.81
C LYS A 207 3.78 9.14 -21.79
N SER A 208 4.99 8.64 -21.97
CA SER A 208 5.27 7.19 -21.90
C SER A 208 5.06 6.65 -20.51
N THR A 209 5.41 7.40 -19.45
CA THR A 209 5.16 7.01 -18.05
C THR A 209 3.66 6.88 -17.77
N LEU A 210 2.84 7.84 -18.17
CA LEU A 210 1.38 7.78 -18.00
C LEU A 210 0.77 6.63 -18.81
N LYS A 211 1.25 6.40 -20.03
CA LYS A 211 0.85 5.24 -20.84
C LYS A 211 1.22 3.94 -20.15
N PHE A 212 2.40 3.83 -19.59
CA PHE A 212 2.81 2.65 -18.81
C PHE A 212 1.89 2.43 -17.62
N LEU A 213 1.60 3.45 -16.81
CA LEU A 213 0.70 3.36 -15.67
C LEU A 213 -0.71 2.90 -16.08
N SER A 214 -1.25 3.41 -17.20
CA SER A 214 -2.57 3.04 -17.70
C SER A 214 -2.65 1.60 -18.22
N THR A 215 -1.52 0.96 -18.51
CA THR A 215 -1.44 -0.45 -18.92
C THR A 215 -1.02 -1.40 -17.81
N TYR A 216 -0.60 -0.88 -16.65
CA TYR A 216 -0.16 -1.69 -15.52
C TYR A 216 -1.36 -2.26 -14.76
N SER A 217 -1.85 -3.41 -15.20
CA SER A 217 -3.08 -4.05 -14.71
C SER A 217 -3.03 -4.54 -13.27
N PHE A 218 -1.86 -4.51 -12.63
CA PHE A 218 -1.63 -4.99 -11.25
C PHE A 218 -1.72 -3.87 -10.20
N SER A 219 -2.30 -2.75 -10.57
CA SER A 219 -2.60 -1.61 -9.70
C SER A 219 -4.04 -1.17 -9.90
N SER A 220 -4.61 -0.57 -8.86
CA SER A 220 -5.91 0.11 -8.93
C SER A 220 -5.87 1.43 -9.72
N TYR A 221 -4.72 1.87 -10.22
CA TYR A 221 -4.61 3.05 -11.09
C TYR A 221 -5.63 3.06 -12.23
N ILE A 222 -5.80 1.89 -12.88
CA ILE A 222 -6.73 1.72 -14.01
C ILE A 222 -8.18 2.00 -13.61
N ASP A 223 -8.55 1.68 -12.36
CA ASP A 223 -9.92 1.86 -11.85
C ASP A 223 -10.30 3.34 -11.67
N PHE A 224 -9.31 4.25 -11.64
CA PHE A 224 -9.47 5.70 -11.64
C PHE A 224 -9.38 6.32 -13.05
N THR A 225 -9.22 5.49 -14.07
CA THR A 225 -9.20 5.89 -15.47
C THR A 225 -10.49 5.45 -16.18
N GLU A 226 -10.51 5.43 -17.52
CA GLU A 226 -11.74 5.14 -18.26
C GLU A 226 -12.15 3.67 -18.32
N HIS A 227 -11.30 2.77 -17.84
CA HIS A 227 -11.50 1.34 -18.00
C HIS A 227 -12.30 0.75 -16.82
N THR A 228 -13.53 0.34 -17.10
CA THR A 228 -14.29 -0.48 -16.15
C THR A 228 -13.86 -1.93 -16.27
N ARG A 229 -13.40 -2.51 -15.17
CA ARG A 229 -13.00 -3.93 -15.10
C ARG A 229 -13.63 -4.59 -13.87
N LYS A 230 -13.69 -5.91 -13.85
CA LYS A 230 -14.27 -6.66 -12.72
C LYS A 230 -13.52 -6.42 -11.40
N GLU A 231 -12.22 -6.17 -11.48
CA GLU A 231 -11.34 -5.87 -10.34
C GLU A 231 -11.69 -4.55 -9.64
N SER A 232 -12.42 -3.65 -10.29
CA SER A 232 -12.93 -2.40 -9.66
C SER A 232 -13.81 -2.68 -8.44
N LYS A 233 -14.42 -3.87 -8.36
CA LYS A 233 -15.20 -4.33 -7.20
C LYS A 233 -14.38 -4.49 -5.92
N ILE A 234 -13.04 -4.54 -6.01
CA ILE A 234 -12.14 -4.55 -4.85
C ILE A 234 -12.26 -3.24 -4.08
N LEU A 235 -12.49 -2.13 -4.79
CA LEU A 235 -12.46 -0.79 -4.22
C LEU A 235 -13.80 -0.42 -3.56
N SER A 236 -13.73 0.10 -2.35
CA SER A 236 -14.89 0.60 -1.58
C SER A 236 -14.73 2.10 -1.33
N LEU A 237 -14.65 2.88 -2.41
CA LEU A 237 -14.31 4.31 -2.39
C LEU A 237 -15.25 5.17 -1.54
N LYS A 238 -16.49 4.74 -1.32
CA LYS A 238 -17.45 5.41 -0.43
C LYS A 238 -16.97 5.52 1.03
N ASN A 239 -15.99 4.71 1.42
CA ASN A 239 -15.41 4.70 2.78
C ASN A 239 -14.15 5.59 2.88
N PHE A 240 -13.81 6.32 1.84
CA PHE A 240 -12.65 7.21 1.79
C PHE A 240 -13.08 8.64 1.44
N PRO A 241 -12.29 9.66 1.83
CA PRO A 241 -12.54 11.02 1.39
C PRO A 241 -12.53 11.14 -0.14
N LEU A 242 -13.43 11.96 -0.68
CA LEU A 242 -13.59 12.15 -2.11
C LEU A 242 -12.50 13.07 -2.68
N TYR A 243 -11.24 12.59 -2.70
CA TYR A 243 -10.13 13.36 -3.25
C TYR A 243 -10.19 13.54 -4.76
N PHE A 244 -10.70 12.53 -5.46
CA PHE A 244 -10.70 12.45 -6.91
C PHE A 244 -12.13 12.24 -7.43
N PRO A 245 -12.98 13.30 -7.39
CA PRO A 245 -14.38 13.21 -7.82
C PRO A 245 -14.50 12.94 -9.33
N THR A 246 -13.47 13.27 -10.10
CA THR A 246 -13.40 13.01 -11.53
C THR A 246 -12.03 12.46 -11.94
N LYS A 247 -11.97 11.84 -13.10
CA LYS A 247 -10.74 11.32 -13.69
C LYS A 247 -9.70 12.42 -13.93
N GLU A 248 -10.15 13.57 -14.38
CA GLU A 248 -9.29 14.74 -14.63
C GLU A 248 -8.60 15.21 -13.34
N ARG A 249 -9.33 15.19 -12.21
CA ARG A 249 -8.76 15.51 -10.91
C ARG A 249 -7.71 14.49 -10.49
N PHE A 250 -7.97 13.20 -10.70
CA PHE A 250 -7.00 12.14 -10.46
C PHE A 250 -5.75 12.31 -11.34
N PHE A 251 -5.93 12.49 -12.66
CA PHE A 251 -4.81 12.71 -13.58
C PHE A 251 -3.97 13.93 -13.21
N LYS A 252 -4.63 15.05 -12.87
CA LYS A 252 -3.93 16.27 -12.45
C LYS A 252 -3.07 16.03 -11.22
N GLU A 253 -3.58 15.30 -10.23
CA GLU A 253 -2.82 14.93 -9.03
C GLU A 253 -1.58 14.07 -9.38
N ILE A 254 -1.79 13.02 -10.17
CA ILE A 254 -0.70 12.14 -10.61
C ILE A 254 0.37 12.93 -11.38
N GLN A 255 -0.04 13.80 -12.30
CA GLN A 255 0.88 14.66 -13.06
C GLN A 255 1.67 15.62 -12.16
N THR A 256 1.02 16.18 -11.15
CA THR A 256 1.68 17.05 -10.17
C THR A 256 2.82 16.30 -9.48
N TRP A 257 2.58 15.08 -9.03
CA TRP A 257 3.61 14.25 -8.39
C TRP A 257 4.72 13.82 -9.35
N LEU A 258 4.42 13.52 -10.60
CA LEU A 258 5.43 13.19 -11.62
C LEU A 258 6.30 14.39 -11.99
N ASN A 259 5.76 15.62 -11.94
CA ASN A 259 6.52 16.84 -12.19
C ASN A 259 7.41 17.25 -11.04
N TYR A 260 7.01 16.92 -9.80
CA TYR A 260 7.70 17.33 -8.59
C TYR A 260 9.16 16.85 -8.54
N GLY A 261 9.45 15.65 -9.05
CA GLY A 261 10.83 15.15 -9.18
C GLY A 261 11.72 15.99 -10.08
N LYS A 262 11.14 16.72 -11.07
CA LYS A 262 11.89 17.61 -11.96
C LYS A 262 12.36 18.89 -11.27
N ASP A 263 11.59 19.38 -10.31
CA ASP A 263 11.91 20.64 -9.62
C ASP A 263 13.04 20.42 -8.60
N ILE A 264 13.13 19.23 -8.01
CA ILE A 264 14.24 18.87 -7.11
C ILE A 264 15.55 18.68 -7.89
N ALA A 265 15.50 18.11 -9.10
CA ALA A 265 16.70 17.88 -9.92
C ALA A 265 17.29 19.19 -10.53
N ARG A 266 16.58 20.32 -10.43
CA ARG A 266 17.00 21.63 -10.95
C ARG A 266 17.53 22.59 -9.87
N THR A 267 17.42 22.23 -8.60
CA THR A 267 18.01 22.94 -7.46
C THR A 267 19.27 22.26 -6.96
#